data_3596957bd9b5ac9aaa71a2c837313878
#
_entry.id   3596957bd9b5ac9aaa71a2c837313878
#
_cell.length_a   1.000
_cell.length_b   1.000
_cell.length_c   1.000
_cell.angle_alpha   90.00
_cell.angle_beta   90.00
_cell.angle_gamma   90.00
#
_symmetry.space_group_name_H-M   'P 1'
#
loop_
_entity.id
_entity.type
_entity.pdbx_description
1 polymer ?
#
loop_
_entity_poly.entity_id
_entity_poly.type
_entity_poly.pdbx_seq_one_letter_code
_entity_poly.pdbx_strand_id
1 'polypeptide(L)'
;MGRPLLHGRHRRATAGWGALSALLGLGLQAWALPLAAWAAPRVGVWLTNSPSPLYYDAGRLDRAVDELAKAGFNTLYPNVWSRGTTFHASRWAPMEPALRQANGGLDPICRLTQAAQRRGLQVIPWFEYGLMEPAEAEVVRQHPEWVLQKRDGTSLTTMHGRTDRVWLNPAHPGVRQRFIGLISEIVQRCGVDGIQLDDHFAWPVELGYDAYTRELYAKDTGLQPPDNYTDRAWMKWRRHRLSDLLAELRESLKQIGKGRVYVSLSPGPFRFAYNNWLQDWEIWALGGQIEELVVQNYAYSLPGFTRDLDQPALRKARTWGIPVEIGILAGFGGRTTSMPMLRDKVQQVKERGMGVIYFYWEGLWGQYSGPEGPQLRRAGFRQINGLGGAVIGPGELPRLPR
;
A
#
# COMPACT_ATOMS: atom_id res chain seq x y z
N MET A 1 40.84 37.16 63.45
CA MET A 1 40.18 37.67 64.62
C MET A 1 38.71 37.67 64.36
N GLY A 2 37.88 36.86 64.90
CA GLY A 2 37.36 36.64 66.19
C GLY A 2 35.93 36.19 65.96
N ARG A 3 35.60 34.96 66.29
CA ARG A 3 34.22 34.45 66.57
C ARG A 3 33.67 35.14 67.82
N PRO A 4 32.38 35.12 68.23
CA PRO A 4 31.60 33.92 68.58
C PRO A 4 30.11 33.99 68.28
N LEU A 5 29.43 32.82 68.01
CA LEU A 5 28.49 31.98 68.79
C LEU A 5 27.38 32.71 69.64
N LEU A 6 26.12 32.23 69.43
CA LEU A 6 25.11 31.83 70.43
C LEU A 6 23.76 31.53 69.74
N HIS A 7 23.29 30.32 69.72
CA HIS A 7 22.31 29.57 70.52
C HIS A 7 20.92 30.23 70.68
N GLY A 8 19.88 29.47 70.31
CA GLY A 8 18.52 29.68 70.83
C GLY A 8 17.38 28.90 70.03
N ARG A 9 17.20 27.64 70.38
CA ARG A 9 15.99 26.92 70.80
C ARG A 9 14.66 27.02 70.00
N HIS A 10 14.27 25.85 69.52
CA HIS A 10 12.94 25.17 69.47
C HIS A 10 11.64 25.95 69.65
N ARG A 11 10.71 25.81 68.75
CA ARG A 11 9.34 25.36 69.06
C ARG A 11 8.74 24.60 67.91
N ARG A 12 8.23 23.39 68.23
CA ARG A 12 7.34 22.57 67.42
C ARG A 12 5.94 23.21 67.35
N ALA A 13 5.28 23.15 66.16
CA ALA A 13 3.83 23.19 66.11
C ALA A 13 3.40 22.22 65.02
N THR A 14 2.72 21.18 65.43
CA THR A 14 1.94 20.20 64.69
C THR A 14 0.61 20.84 64.30
N ALA A 15 0.13 20.51 63.13
CA ALA A 15 -1.27 20.26 62.71
C ALA A 15 -1.59 20.83 61.35
N GLY A 16 -2.19 19.98 60.51
CA GLY A 16 -3.10 20.35 59.44
C GLY A 16 -2.90 19.57 58.13
N TRP A 17 -3.05 18.25 58.19
CA TRP A 17 -3.33 17.49 56.93
C TRP A 17 -4.83 17.60 56.64
N GLY A 18 -5.16 18.23 55.54
CA GLY A 18 -6.57 18.28 55.09
C GLY A 18 -6.70 18.93 53.71
N ALA A 19 -7.05 18.14 52.75
CA ALA A 19 -7.76 18.50 51.51
C ALA A 19 -6.99 19.34 50.47
N LEU A 20 -6.24 18.64 49.60
CA LEU A 20 -6.03 19.07 48.21
C LEU A 20 -5.66 17.84 47.35
N SER A 21 -6.62 16.92 47.21
CA SER A 21 -6.51 15.76 46.35
C SER A 21 -7.81 15.58 45.60
N ALA A 22 -8.14 16.45 44.69
CA ALA A 22 -9.23 16.27 43.72
C ALA A 22 -9.19 17.38 42.68
N LEU A 23 -8.26 17.34 41.73
CA LEU A 23 -8.33 18.06 40.43
C LEU A 23 -7.11 17.75 39.52
N LEU A 24 -6.75 16.50 39.39
CA LEU A 24 -5.82 16.03 38.35
C LEU A 24 -6.27 14.67 37.78
N GLY A 25 -7.48 14.63 37.25
CA GLY A 25 -8.08 13.39 36.73
C GLY A 25 -8.93 13.59 35.50
N LEU A 26 -8.68 14.61 34.68
CA LEU A 26 -9.41 14.83 33.43
C LEU A 26 -8.48 15.46 32.38
N GLY A 27 -7.57 14.68 31.82
CA GLY A 27 -6.68 15.23 30.79
C GLY A 27 -5.83 14.23 29.99
N LEU A 28 -6.08 12.93 30.08
CA LEU A 28 -5.32 11.92 29.31
C LEU A 28 -6.21 10.83 28.73
N GLN A 29 -7.40 11.20 28.24
CA GLN A 29 -8.26 10.34 27.42
C GLN A 29 -8.39 10.92 26.01
N ALA A 30 -7.27 11.11 25.33
CA ALA A 30 -7.31 11.37 23.90
C ALA A 30 -6.10 10.69 23.27
N TRP A 31 -6.38 9.87 22.23
CA TRP A 31 -5.42 9.40 21.23
C TRP A 31 -4.63 8.12 21.51
N ALA A 32 -5.17 7.15 22.20
CA ALA A 32 -4.87 5.77 21.87
C ALA A 32 -5.87 5.33 20.80
N LEU A 33 -5.64 5.64 19.54
CA LEU A 33 -6.24 4.86 18.44
C LEU A 33 -5.91 3.39 18.75
N PRO A 34 -6.87 2.49 18.66
CA PRO A 34 -6.66 1.12 19.12
C PRO A 34 -5.60 0.46 18.27
N LEU A 35 -4.39 0.29 18.81
CA LEU A 35 -3.37 -0.62 18.30
C LEU A 35 -3.98 -2.02 18.00
N ALA A 36 -5.09 -2.36 18.65
CA ALA A 36 -5.88 -3.56 18.41
C ALA A 36 -6.48 -3.67 16.99
N ALA A 37 -6.79 -2.56 16.31
CA ALA A 37 -7.30 -2.61 14.93
C ALA A 37 -6.23 -3.03 13.93
N TRP A 38 -4.96 -2.90 14.28
CA TRP A 38 -3.80 -3.32 13.48
C TRP A 38 -3.30 -4.72 13.85
N ALA A 39 -3.80 -5.32 14.95
CA ALA A 39 -3.35 -6.62 15.44
C ALA A 39 -4.07 -7.82 14.80
N ALA A 40 -5.21 -7.62 14.16
CA ALA A 40 -5.92 -8.70 13.47
C ALA A 40 -5.35 -8.89 12.05
N PRO A 41 -5.20 -10.15 11.58
CA PRO A 41 -4.82 -10.41 10.20
C PRO A 41 -5.75 -9.69 9.22
N ARG A 42 -5.19 -9.06 8.20
CA ARG A 42 -6.00 -8.35 7.22
C ARG A 42 -6.76 -9.31 6.32
N VAL A 43 -7.97 -8.93 6.03
CA VAL A 43 -8.79 -9.48 4.95
C VAL A 43 -9.16 -8.30 4.07
N GLY A 44 -8.39 -8.07 3.03
CA GLY A 44 -8.51 -6.88 2.21
C GLY A 44 -8.81 -7.16 0.75
N VAL A 45 -9.09 -6.10 0.01
CA VAL A 45 -9.33 -6.18 -1.43
C VAL A 45 -8.85 -4.90 -2.11
N TRP A 46 -8.21 -5.07 -3.27
CA TRP A 46 -7.94 -3.97 -4.18
C TRP A 46 -9.20 -3.59 -4.97
N LEU A 47 -9.46 -2.29 -5.03
CA LEU A 47 -10.53 -1.72 -5.85
C LEU A 47 -9.86 -0.99 -7.00
N THR A 48 -10.09 -1.44 -8.24
CA THR A 48 -9.52 -0.80 -9.43
C THR A 48 -10.53 0.11 -10.11
N ASN A 49 -10.04 0.93 -11.03
CA ASN A 49 -10.87 1.80 -11.86
C ASN A 49 -11.20 1.17 -13.23
N SER A 50 -10.43 0.20 -13.67
CA SER A 50 -10.56 -0.38 -15.00
C SER A 50 -10.35 -1.90 -14.96
N PRO A 51 -11.30 -2.62 -15.46
CA PRO A 51 -12.57 -2.19 -16.04
C PRO A 51 -13.73 -2.10 -15.04
N SER A 52 -13.50 -1.56 -13.86
CA SER A 52 -14.50 -1.46 -12.79
C SER A 52 -15.36 -0.21 -12.93
N PRO A 53 -16.69 -0.30 -12.79
CA PRO A 53 -17.58 0.85 -12.74
C PRO A 53 -17.71 1.48 -11.35
N LEU A 54 -16.99 1.02 -10.35
CA LEU A 54 -17.19 1.40 -8.95
C LEU A 54 -17.14 2.90 -8.70
N TYR A 55 -16.12 3.57 -9.25
CA TYR A 55 -15.89 4.99 -8.97
C TYR A 55 -16.82 5.92 -9.73
N TYR A 56 -17.52 5.40 -10.76
CA TYR A 56 -18.38 6.20 -11.64
C TYR A 56 -19.84 6.25 -11.20
N ASP A 57 -20.21 5.49 -10.15
CA ASP A 57 -21.57 5.44 -9.60
C ASP A 57 -21.51 5.38 -8.07
N ALA A 58 -21.86 6.49 -7.44
CA ALA A 58 -21.84 6.64 -5.98
C ALA A 58 -22.71 5.60 -5.25
N GLY A 59 -23.87 5.25 -5.79
CA GLY A 59 -24.74 4.23 -5.20
C GLY A 59 -24.16 2.83 -5.31
N ARG A 60 -23.47 2.52 -6.39
CA ARG A 60 -22.75 1.25 -6.57
C ARG A 60 -21.57 1.15 -5.62
N LEU A 61 -20.83 2.25 -5.46
CA LEU A 61 -19.71 2.33 -4.53
C LEU A 61 -20.16 2.02 -3.09
N ASP A 62 -21.22 2.68 -2.62
CA ASP A 62 -21.76 2.48 -1.27
C ASP A 62 -22.25 1.03 -1.06
N ARG A 63 -22.93 0.44 -2.07
CA ARG A 63 -23.36 -0.97 -2.02
C ARG A 63 -22.16 -1.92 -1.98
N ALA A 64 -21.11 -1.68 -2.78
CA ALA A 64 -19.92 -2.50 -2.79
C ALA A 64 -19.22 -2.49 -1.42
N VAL A 65 -19.08 -1.32 -0.79
CA VAL A 65 -18.51 -1.20 0.56
C VAL A 65 -19.36 -1.97 1.58
N ASP A 66 -20.69 -1.88 1.50
CA ASP A 66 -21.60 -2.62 2.38
C ASP A 66 -21.50 -4.13 2.19
N GLU A 67 -21.45 -4.60 0.95
CA GLU A 67 -21.27 -6.04 0.61
C GLU A 67 -19.93 -6.58 1.12
N LEU A 68 -18.85 -5.80 0.99
CA LEU A 68 -17.51 -6.19 1.46
C LEU A 68 -17.48 -6.30 2.99
N ALA A 69 -18.04 -5.31 3.70
CA ALA A 69 -18.14 -5.38 5.17
C ALA A 69 -18.92 -6.64 5.62
N LYS A 70 -20.08 -6.92 4.98
CA LYS A 70 -20.90 -8.12 5.24
C LYS A 70 -20.21 -9.43 4.86
N ALA A 71 -19.21 -9.39 3.99
CA ALA A 71 -18.42 -10.56 3.60
C ALA A 71 -17.14 -10.73 4.43
N GLY A 72 -16.94 -9.94 5.50
CA GLY A 72 -15.82 -10.10 6.44
C GLY A 72 -14.52 -9.46 6.00
N PHE A 73 -14.58 -8.55 5.03
CA PHE A 73 -13.43 -7.71 4.72
C PHE A 73 -13.25 -6.65 5.82
N ASN A 74 -12.00 -6.29 6.09
CA ASN A 74 -11.66 -5.26 7.08
C ASN A 74 -10.80 -4.12 6.49
N THR A 75 -10.28 -4.27 5.27
CA THR A 75 -9.42 -3.26 4.65
C THR A 75 -9.69 -3.14 3.16
N LEU A 76 -9.75 -1.90 2.67
CA LEU A 76 -9.92 -1.56 1.26
C LEU A 76 -8.68 -0.84 0.74
N TYR A 77 -8.19 -1.25 -0.42
CA TYR A 77 -7.08 -0.62 -1.13
C TYR A 77 -7.59 -0.01 -2.45
N PRO A 78 -8.23 1.17 -2.39
CA PRO A 78 -8.73 1.82 -3.61
C PRO A 78 -7.57 2.35 -4.45
N ASN A 79 -7.60 2.07 -5.75
CA ASN A 79 -6.69 2.69 -6.71
C ASN A 79 -6.97 4.18 -6.79
N VAL A 80 -5.95 4.99 -6.62
CA VAL A 80 -6.05 6.46 -6.65
C VAL A 80 -5.15 7.10 -7.69
N TRP A 81 -4.25 6.32 -8.28
CA TRP A 81 -3.26 6.77 -9.25
C TRP A 81 -3.01 5.69 -10.30
N SER A 82 -3.40 5.95 -11.53
CA SER A 82 -3.22 5.02 -12.66
C SER A 82 -3.21 5.76 -13.99
N ARG A 83 -2.33 5.35 -14.89
CA ARG A 83 -2.26 5.82 -16.29
C ARG A 83 -2.20 7.33 -16.44
N GLY A 84 -1.43 8.01 -15.60
CA GLY A 84 -1.25 9.45 -15.65
C GLY A 84 -2.40 10.27 -15.08
N THR A 85 -3.40 9.62 -14.48
CA THR A 85 -4.58 10.28 -13.91
C THR A 85 -4.84 9.87 -12.46
N THR A 86 -5.50 10.75 -11.72
CA THR A 86 -5.99 10.48 -10.36
C THR A 86 -7.48 10.14 -10.36
N PHE A 87 -7.94 9.44 -9.32
CA PHE A 87 -9.37 9.18 -9.07
C PHE A 87 -9.93 10.06 -7.95
N HIS A 88 -9.22 11.12 -7.64
CA HIS A 88 -9.60 12.20 -6.72
C HIS A 88 -9.20 13.54 -7.33
N ALA A 89 -9.78 14.64 -6.84
CA ALA A 89 -9.34 15.96 -7.28
C ALA A 89 -7.90 16.22 -6.82
N SER A 90 -7.02 16.58 -7.74
CA SER A 90 -5.59 16.80 -7.49
C SER A 90 -5.09 18.02 -8.24
N ARG A 91 -4.13 18.72 -7.64
CA ARG A 91 -3.34 19.77 -8.30
C ARG A 91 -2.07 19.22 -8.98
N TRP A 92 -1.72 17.96 -8.73
CA TRP A 92 -0.49 17.34 -9.19
C TRP A 92 -0.66 16.52 -10.48
N ALA A 93 -1.90 16.13 -10.77
CA ALA A 93 -2.23 15.39 -11.99
C ALA A 93 -3.70 15.58 -12.36
N PRO A 94 -4.05 15.40 -13.64
CA PRO A 94 -5.45 15.48 -14.06
C PRO A 94 -6.28 14.35 -13.42
N MET A 95 -7.51 14.68 -13.04
CA MET A 95 -8.49 13.66 -12.70
C MET A 95 -8.90 12.91 -13.97
N GLU A 96 -9.16 11.61 -13.84
CA GLU A 96 -9.66 10.77 -14.92
C GLU A 96 -10.91 11.42 -15.55
N PRO A 97 -10.92 11.66 -16.89
CA PRO A 97 -11.93 12.52 -17.53
C PRO A 97 -13.38 12.05 -17.35
N ALA A 98 -13.63 10.73 -17.50
CA ALA A 98 -14.98 10.18 -17.35
C ALA A 98 -15.49 10.30 -15.90
N LEU A 99 -14.59 10.23 -14.92
CA LEU A 99 -14.92 10.37 -13.51
C LEU A 99 -15.34 11.81 -13.15
N ARG A 100 -14.70 12.80 -13.78
CA ARG A 100 -15.07 14.22 -13.59
C ARG A 100 -16.52 14.50 -13.98
N GLN A 101 -17.02 13.76 -14.98
CA GLN A 101 -18.40 13.90 -15.46
C GLN A 101 -19.40 13.06 -14.66
N ALA A 102 -18.98 11.89 -14.15
CA ALA A 102 -19.89 10.88 -13.61
C ALA A 102 -20.51 11.27 -12.27
N ASN A 103 -19.84 11.76 -11.31
CA ASN A 103 -20.33 11.89 -9.92
C ASN A 103 -20.80 13.30 -9.53
N GLY A 104 -21.17 14.16 -10.48
CA GLY A 104 -21.59 15.53 -10.17
C GLY A 104 -20.52 16.33 -9.42
N GLY A 105 -19.24 16.05 -9.66
CA GLY A 105 -18.11 16.69 -9.01
C GLY A 105 -17.76 16.15 -7.62
N LEU A 106 -18.42 15.10 -7.15
CA LEU A 106 -18.09 14.46 -5.88
C LEU A 106 -16.80 13.64 -6.01
N ASP A 107 -15.93 13.76 -5.01
CA ASP A 107 -14.71 12.97 -4.91
C ASP A 107 -15.05 11.54 -4.47
N PRO A 108 -14.87 10.52 -5.34
CA PRO A 108 -15.28 9.15 -5.02
C PRO A 108 -14.41 8.53 -3.93
N ILE A 109 -13.15 8.95 -3.79
CA ILE A 109 -12.24 8.36 -2.80
C ILE A 109 -12.55 8.88 -1.39
N CYS A 110 -12.79 10.17 -1.23
CA CYS A 110 -13.24 10.70 0.05
C CYS A 110 -14.60 10.11 0.47
N ARG A 111 -15.54 9.93 -0.49
CA ARG A 111 -16.83 9.27 -0.25
C ARG A 111 -16.64 7.81 0.19
N LEU A 112 -15.83 7.05 -0.54
CA LEU A 112 -15.50 5.66 -0.20
C LEU A 112 -14.90 5.57 1.20
N THR A 113 -13.95 6.44 1.53
CA THR A 113 -13.31 6.48 2.85
C THR A 113 -14.35 6.66 3.96
N GLN A 114 -15.23 7.65 3.83
CA GLN A 114 -16.30 7.89 4.79
C GLN A 114 -17.28 6.71 4.90
N ALA A 115 -17.67 6.11 3.77
CA ALA A 115 -18.59 4.97 3.75
C ALA A 115 -17.96 3.73 4.40
N ALA A 116 -16.67 3.47 4.16
CA ALA A 116 -15.92 2.36 4.71
C ALA A 116 -15.70 2.50 6.21
N GLN A 117 -15.25 3.68 6.67
CA GLN A 117 -15.00 3.95 8.08
C GLN A 117 -16.26 3.86 8.94
N ARG A 118 -17.42 4.29 8.43
CA ARG A 118 -18.71 4.07 9.12
C ARG A 118 -19.06 2.59 9.32
N ARG A 119 -18.42 1.68 8.59
CA ARG A 119 -18.59 0.21 8.69
C ARG A 119 -17.41 -0.48 9.36
N GLY A 120 -16.49 0.29 9.95
CA GLY A 120 -15.29 -0.25 10.60
C GLY A 120 -14.22 -0.79 9.65
N LEU A 121 -14.29 -0.43 8.36
CA LEU A 121 -13.27 -0.80 7.38
C LEU A 121 -12.18 0.25 7.33
N GLN A 122 -10.93 -0.20 7.22
CA GLN A 122 -9.77 0.68 6.94
C GLN A 122 -9.67 0.96 5.44
N VAL A 123 -9.18 2.15 5.10
CA VAL A 123 -8.96 2.58 3.71
C VAL A 123 -7.53 3.03 3.53
N ILE A 124 -6.83 2.32 2.66
CA ILE A 124 -5.41 2.53 2.35
C ILE A 124 -5.29 2.77 0.83
N PRO A 125 -5.35 4.02 0.36
CA PRO A 125 -5.23 4.36 -1.07
C PRO A 125 -4.00 3.72 -1.71
N TRP A 126 -4.22 3.06 -2.85
CA TRP A 126 -3.21 2.33 -3.61
C TRP A 126 -2.76 3.13 -4.84
N PHE A 127 -1.46 3.41 -4.89
CA PHE A 127 -0.81 4.14 -5.98
C PHE A 127 -0.26 3.13 -7.01
N GLU A 128 -1.16 2.47 -7.75
CA GLU A 128 -0.89 1.37 -8.66
C GLU A 128 0.26 1.65 -9.64
N TYR A 129 0.22 2.80 -10.32
CA TYR A 129 1.23 3.11 -11.33
C TYR A 129 2.55 3.62 -10.75
N GLY A 130 2.60 3.98 -9.47
CA GLY A 130 3.85 4.43 -8.84
C GLY A 130 4.59 5.48 -9.67
N LEU A 131 5.76 5.11 -10.19
CA LEU A 131 6.60 5.94 -11.05
C LEU A 131 6.47 5.60 -12.55
N MET A 132 5.63 4.62 -12.90
CA MET A 132 5.35 4.24 -14.29
C MET A 132 4.29 5.14 -14.90
N GLU A 133 4.45 5.51 -16.17
CA GLU A 133 3.51 6.35 -16.92
C GLU A 133 3.26 5.79 -18.33
N PRO A 134 2.09 6.05 -18.92
CA PRO A 134 1.95 5.95 -20.36
C PRO A 134 2.92 6.91 -21.06
N ALA A 135 3.49 6.52 -22.19
CA ALA A 135 4.41 7.36 -22.91
C ALA A 135 3.78 8.68 -23.40
N GLU A 136 2.45 8.64 -23.64
CA GLU A 136 1.64 9.80 -24.05
C GLU A 136 1.10 10.62 -22.87
N ALA A 137 1.42 10.28 -21.61
CA ALA A 137 0.94 11.04 -20.46
C ALA A 137 1.35 12.50 -20.51
N GLU A 138 0.49 13.37 -20.00
CA GLU A 138 0.73 14.82 -20.00
C GLU A 138 2.06 15.19 -19.35
N VAL A 139 2.37 14.59 -18.19
CA VAL A 139 3.61 14.81 -17.46
C VAL A 139 4.85 14.42 -18.28
N VAL A 140 4.77 13.38 -19.09
CA VAL A 140 5.87 12.94 -19.97
C VAL A 140 6.13 13.94 -21.09
N ARG A 141 5.05 14.50 -21.66
CA ARG A 141 5.16 15.54 -22.69
C ARG A 141 5.69 16.87 -22.15
N GLN A 142 5.28 17.24 -20.93
CA GLN A 142 5.70 18.48 -20.29
C GLN A 142 7.13 18.41 -19.73
N HIS A 143 7.56 17.22 -19.31
CA HIS A 143 8.81 16.97 -18.63
C HIS A 143 9.55 15.76 -19.21
N PRO A 144 9.96 15.76 -20.48
CA PRO A 144 10.70 14.65 -21.08
C PRO A 144 12.03 14.37 -20.36
N GLU A 145 12.61 15.39 -19.73
CA GLU A 145 13.83 15.29 -18.92
C GLU A 145 13.64 14.48 -17.60
N TRP A 146 12.39 14.22 -17.20
CA TRP A 146 12.09 13.39 -16.03
C TRP A 146 12.09 11.89 -16.32
N VAL A 147 12.17 11.53 -17.59
CA VAL A 147 12.00 10.14 -18.04
C VAL A 147 13.32 9.40 -18.02
N LEU A 148 13.33 8.24 -17.35
CA LEU A 148 14.47 7.34 -17.37
C LEU A 148 14.74 6.77 -18.78
N GLN A 149 16.01 6.61 -19.13
CA GLN A 149 16.43 6.06 -20.41
C GLN A 149 17.27 4.80 -20.24
N LYS A 150 17.20 3.92 -21.22
CA LYS A 150 18.17 2.84 -21.45
C LYS A 150 19.48 3.40 -21.98
N ARG A 151 20.50 2.58 -22.07
CA ARG A 151 21.81 2.98 -22.59
C ARG A 151 21.78 3.44 -24.05
N ASP A 152 20.91 2.88 -24.86
CA ASP A 152 20.69 3.27 -26.28
C ASP A 152 19.87 4.55 -26.45
N GLY A 153 19.48 5.21 -25.35
CA GLY A 153 18.66 6.43 -25.34
C GLY A 153 17.15 6.18 -25.43
N THR A 154 16.69 4.93 -25.59
CA THR A 154 15.27 4.62 -25.59
C THR A 154 14.69 4.62 -24.18
N SER A 155 13.41 4.99 -24.04
CA SER A 155 12.71 5.06 -22.76
C SER A 155 11.58 4.03 -22.62
N LEU A 156 11.11 3.47 -23.74
CA LEU A 156 9.96 2.58 -23.75
C LEU A 156 10.28 1.24 -23.11
N THR A 157 9.37 0.79 -22.25
CA THR A 157 9.39 -0.51 -21.61
C THR A 157 8.13 -1.30 -21.94
N THR A 158 8.25 -2.64 -21.89
CA THR A 158 7.13 -3.54 -22.13
C THR A 158 6.55 -4.03 -20.81
N MET A 159 5.27 -3.70 -20.58
CA MET A 159 4.50 -4.15 -19.43
C MET A 159 3.21 -4.83 -19.90
N HIS A 160 2.96 -6.05 -19.40
CA HIS A 160 1.75 -6.83 -19.76
C HIS A 160 1.53 -6.97 -21.28
N GLY A 161 2.61 -7.15 -22.04
CA GLY A 161 2.57 -7.30 -23.50
C GLY A 161 2.36 -5.99 -24.28
N ARG A 162 2.41 -4.83 -23.63
CA ARG A 162 2.34 -3.49 -24.26
C ARG A 162 3.67 -2.77 -24.11
N THR A 163 4.19 -2.24 -25.21
CA THR A 163 5.44 -1.43 -25.23
C THR A 163 5.07 0.04 -25.38
N ASP A 164 4.44 0.60 -24.35
CA ASP A 164 3.92 1.95 -24.32
C ASP A 164 4.10 2.62 -22.93
N ARG A 165 5.02 2.09 -22.12
CA ARG A 165 5.30 2.60 -20.78
C ARG A 165 6.67 3.22 -20.69
N VAL A 166 6.75 4.30 -19.90
CA VAL A 166 7.98 4.96 -19.49
C VAL A 166 8.02 5.03 -17.96
N TRP A 167 9.17 5.36 -17.42
CA TRP A 167 9.37 5.47 -15.98
C TRP A 167 9.97 6.82 -15.63
N LEU A 168 9.35 7.49 -14.66
CA LEU A 168 9.85 8.74 -14.12
C LEU A 168 11.02 8.47 -13.17
N ASN A 169 12.03 9.34 -13.24
CA ASN A 169 13.27 9.21 -12.50
C ASN A 169 13.10 9.53 -11.00
N PRO A 170 13.18 8.55 -10.08
CA PRO A 170 12.99 8.79 -8.64
C PRO A 170 14.10 9.64 -8.01
N ALA A 171 15.21 9.86 -8.70
CA ALA A 171 16.26 10.76 -8.24
C ALA A 171 16.01 12.21 -8.65
N HIS A 172 15.16 12.47 -9.66
CA HIS A 172 14.90 13.81 -10.14
C HIS A 172 14.03 14.62 -9.17
N PRO A 173 14.42 15.84 -8.76
CA PRO A 173 13.70 16.60 -7.73
C PRO A 173 12.25 16.94 -8.11
N GLY A 174 11.97 17.25 -9.38
CA GLY A 174 10.61 17.49 -9.86
C GLY A 174 9.71 16.27 -9.77
N VAL A 175 10.23 15.08 -10.08
CA VAL A 175 9.50 13.79 -9.91
C VAL A 175 9.22 13.53 -8.45
N ARG A 176 10.20 13.72 -7.58
CA ARG A 176 10.07 13.55 -6.12
C ARG A 176 8.98 14.47 -5.56
N GLN A 177 9.05 15.76 -5.88
CA GLN A 177 8.06 16.74 -5.45
C GLN A 177 6.65 16.38 -5.91
N ARG A 178 6.49 16.00 -7.19
CA ARG A 178 5.19 15.60 -7.75
C ARG A 178 4.64 14.35 -7.06
N PHE A 179 5.45 13.32 -6.92
CA PHE A 179 5.03 12.03 -6.33
C PHE A 179 4.64 12.18 -4.86
N ILE A 180 5.47 12.89 -4.07
CA ILE A 180 5.18 13.20 -2.67
C ILE A 180 3.93 14.07 -2.56
N GLY A 181 3.76 15.04 -3.46
CA GLY A 181 2.60 15.91 -3.50
C GLY A 181 1.29 15.16 -3.75
N LEU A 182 1.26 14.24 -4.73
CA LEU A 182 0.13 13.37 -5.02
C LEU A 182 -0.33 12.56 -3.78
N ILE A 183 0.64 11.98 -3.07
CA ILE A 183 0.36 11.17 -1.89
C ILE A 183 -0.09 12.03 -0.71
N SER A 184 0.61 13.13 -0.46
CA SER A 184 0.32 14.05 0.64
C SER A 184 -1.09 14.64 0.53
N GLU A 185 -1.53 14.95 -0.67
CA GLU A 185 -2.81 15.58 -0.92
C GLU A 185 -4.00 14.70 -0.52
N ILE A 186 -3.99 13.40 -0.85
CA ILE A 186 -5.08 12.49 -0.49
C ILE A 186 -5.13 12.23 1.02
N VAL A 187 -3.96 12.14 1.68
CA VAL A 187 -3.88 11.99 3.13
C VAL A 187 -4.51 13.18 3.85
N GLN A 188 -4.23 14.40 3.38
CA GLN A 188 -4.79 15.61 3.98
C GLN A 188 -6.29 15.76 3.76
N ARG A 189 -6.81 15.34 2.60
CA ARG A 189 -8.17 15.62 2.17
C ARG A 189 -9.20 14.60 2.61
N CYS A 190 -8.88 13.31 2.53
CA CYS A 190 -9.88 12.26 2.65
C CYS A 190 -9.88 11.54 4.01
N GLY A 191 -8.93 11.85 4.92
CA GLY A 191 -8.88 11.22 6.24
C GLY A 191 -8.64 9.71 6.18
N VAL A 192 -7.82 9.27 5.22
CA VAL A 192 -7.49 7.87 4.99
C VAL A 192 -6.63 7.29 6.10
N ASP A 193 -6.64 5.97 6.28
CA ASP A 193 -5.92 5.28 7.36
C ASP A 193 -4.43 5.07 7.06
N GLY A 194 -4.05 5.17 5.78
CA GLY A 194 -2.66 5.01 5.33
C GLY A 194 -2.55 5.23 3.83
N ILE A 195 -1.44 4.80 3.25
CA ILE A 195 -1.20 4.76 1.79
C ILE A 195 -0.53 3.43 1.42
N GLN A 196 -0.70 2.98 0.18
CA GLN A 196 0.00 1.82 -0.34
C GLN A 196 0.77 2.17 -1.60
N LEU A 197 2.07 1.90 -1.56
CA LEU A 197 2.95 1.88 -2.72
C LEU A 197 2.86 0.51 -3.39
N ASP A 198 3.13 0.44 -4.70
CA ASP A 198 3.03 -0.78 -5.48
C ASP A 198 4.40 -1.27 -5.96
N ASP A 199 4.42 -2.37 -6.70
CA ASP A 199 5.63 -2.85 -7.40
C ASP A 199 6.13 -1.87 -8.45
N HIS A 200 5.28 -0.96 -8.94
CA HIS A 200 5.69 0.16 -9.81
C HIS A 200 6.28 1.37 -9.05
N PHE A 201 6.39 1.35 -7.74
CA PHE A 201 7.31 2.22 -7.01
C PHE A 201 8.72 1.66 -7.16
N ALA A 202 9.30 1.82 -8.34
CA ALA A 202 10.43 1.04 -8.78
C ALA A 202 11.39 1.85 -9.68
N TRP A 203 12.59 1.31 -9.82
CA TRP A 203 13.57 1.71 -10.83
C TRP A 203 13.91 0.47 -11.65
N PRO A 204 13.36 0.30 -12.87
CA PRO A 204 13.70 -0.84 -13.72
C PRO A 204 15.20 -0.92 -13.97
N VAL A 205 15.76 -2.12 -13.83
CA VAL A 205 17.21 -2.33 -13.78
C VAL A 205 17.95 -1.90 -15.05
N GLU A 206 17.29 -1.95 -16.21
CA GLU A 206 17.87 -1.54 -17.50
C GLU A 206 17.87 0.00 -17.72
N LEU A 207 17.18 0.77 -16.85
CA LEU A 207 17.03 2.22 -16.97
C LEU A 207 18.01 2.99 -16.06
N GLY A 208 18.22 4.29 -16.38
CA GLY A 208 19.04 5.20 -15.59
C GLY A 208 20.23 5.75 -16.37
N TYR A 209 20.16 5.74 -17.69
CA TYR A 209 21.19 6.33 -18.54
C TYR A 209 20.77 7.68 -19.14
N ASP A 210 19.70 8.29 -18.64
CA ASP A 210 19.32 9.67 -18.94
C ASP A 210 20.37 10.67 -18.43
N ALA A 211 20.39 11.86 -19.01
CA ALA A 211 21.40 12.88 -18.73
C ALA A 211 21.47 13.22 -17.23
N TYR A 212 20.32 13.45 -16.58
CA TYR A 212 20.27 13.78 -15.16
C TYR A 212 20.90 12.69 -14.28
N THR A 213 20.56 11.43 -14.54
CA THR A 213 21.11 10.30 -13.76
C THR A 213 22.62 10.16 -13.95
N ARG A 214 23.12 10.34 -15.18
CA ARG A 214 24.57 10.28 -15.48
C ARG A 214 25.34 11.37 -14.73
N GLU A 215 24.85 12.59 -14.76
CA GLU A 215 25.45 13.73 -14.06
C GLU A 215 25.45 13.52 -12.53
N LEU A 216 24.32 13.06 -11.98
CA LEU A 216 24.19 12.80 -10.55
C LEU A 216 25.12 11.67 -10.11
N TYR A 217 25.20 10.59 -10.89
CA TYR A 217 26.11 9.47 -10.57
C TYR A 217 27.57 9.92 -10.62
N ALA A 218 27.96 10.68 -11.64
CA ALA A 218 29.31 11.23 -11.75
C ALA A 218 29.65 12.18 -10.59
N LYS A 219 28.71 13.02 -10.18
CA LYS A 219 28.86 13.90 -9.01
C LYS A 219 29.07 13.10 -7.72
N ASP A 220 28.29 12.04 -7.52
CA ASP A 220 28.31 11.26 -6.27
C ASP A 220 29.53 10.32 -6.16
N THR A 221 30.04 9.85 -7.31
CA THR A 221 31.03 8.75 -7.32
C THR A 221 32.34 9.09 -8.02
N GLY A 222 32.39 10.17 -8.81
CA GLY A 222 33.49 10.48 -9.72
C GLY A 222 33.56 9.60 -10.98
N LEU A 223 32.57 8.72 -11.21
CA LEU A 223 32.56 7.71 -12.27
C LEU A 223 31.39 7.94 -13.23
N GLN A 224 31.50 7.44 -14.45
CA GLN A 224 30.38 7.30 -15.36
C GLN A 224 29.62 6.00 -15.09
N PRO A 225 28.30 5.94 -15.37
CA PRO A 225 27.55 4.69 -15.29
C PRO A 225 28.19 3.59 -16.16
N PRO A 226 28.34 2.37 -15.64
CA PRO A 226 28.95 1.27 -16.40
C PRO A 226 28.03 0.82 -17.54
N ASP A 227 28.63 0.20 -18.56
CA ASP A 227 27.89 -0.34 -19.70
C ASP A 227 26.94 -1.48 -19.30
N ASN A 228 27.34 -2.25 -18.32
CA ASN A 228 26.52 -3.33 -17.77
C ASN A 228 25.51 -2.77 -16.76
N TYR A 229 24.23 -2.69 -17.14
CA TYR A 229 23.19 -2.21 -16.24
C TYR A 229 22.95 -3.08 -14.99
N THR A 230 23.48 -4.32 -14.98
CA THR A 230 23.47 -5.22 -13.80
C THR A 230 24.74 -5.12 -12.96
N ASP A 231 25.62 -4.16 -13.22
CA ASP A 231 26.78 -3.90 -12.36
C ASP A 231 26.33 -3.68 -10.91
N ARG A 232 27.03 -4.32 -9.97
CA ARG A 232 26.61 -4.36 -8.55
C ARG A 232 26.64 -2.99 -7.89
N ALA A 233 27.67 -2.17 -8.18
CA ALA A 233 27.80 -0.83 -7.59
C ALA A 233 26.72 0.11 -8.18
N TRP A 234 26.50 0.02 -9.49
CA TRP A 234 25.48 0.77 -10.20
C TRP A 234 24.06 0.41 -9.73
N MET A 235 23.72 -0.88 -9.61
CA MET A 235 22.45 -1.31 -9.03
C MET A 235 22.27 -0.82 -7.59
N LYS A 236 23.33 -0.92 -6.77
CA LYS A 236 23.29 -0.46 -5.37
C LYS A 236 23.04 1.03 -5.28
N TRP A 237 23.71 1.85 -6.10
CA TRP A 237 23.50 3.31 -6.10
C TRP A 237 22.06 3.66 -6.46
N ARG A 238 21.48 3.07 -7.52
CA ARG A 238 20.09 3.31 -7.92
C ARG A 238 19.07 2.86 -6.86
N ARG A 239 19.30 1.73 -6.18
CA ARG A 239 18.47 1.31 -5.03
C ARG A 239 18.48 2.34 -3.91
N HIS A 240 19.65 2.91 -3.63
CA HIS A 240 19.74 3.97 -2.62
C HIS A 240 18.94 5.20 -3.04
N ARG A 241 19.02 5.63 -4.30
CA ARG A 241 18.22 6.78 -4.79
C ARG A 241 16.71 6.53 -4.69
N LEU A 242 16.25 5.31 -4.96
CA LEU A 242 14.85 4.94 -4.75
C LEU A 242 14.48 4.93 -3.25
N SER A 243 15.37 4.44 -2.39
CA SER A 243 15.18 4.47 -0.94
C SER A 243 15.16 5.90 -0.38
N ASP A 244 15.94 6.81 -0.95
CA ASP A 244 15.93 8.23 -0.58
C ASP A 244 14.56 8.87 -0.85
N LEU A 245 13.93 8.53 -1.99
CA LEU A 245 12.56 9.00 -2.28
C LEU A 245 11.55 8.49 -1.23
N LEU A 246 11.66 7.21 -0.82
CA LEU A 246 10.82 6.67 0.24
C LEU A 246 11.04 7.40 1.58
N ALA A 247 12.30 7.65 1.92
CA ALA A 247 12.64 8.38 3.16
C ALA A 247 12.08 9.81 3.16
N GLU A 248 12.18 10.51 2.02
CA GLU A 248 11.64 11.87 1.86
C GLU A 248 10.10 11.87 1.92
N LEU A 249 9.45 10.89 1.29
CA LEU A 249 8.01 10.68 1.42
C LEU A 249 7.60 10.47 2.88
N ARG A 250 8.31 9.60 3.61
CA ARG A 250 8.06 9.36 5.03
C ARG A 250 8.17 10.61 5.87
N GLU A 251 9.20 11.42 5.63
CA GLU A 251 9.39 12.68 6.35
C GLU A 251 8.27 13.68 6.04
N SER A 252 7.88 13.80 4.77
CA SER A 252 6.74 14.63 4.37
C SER A 252 5.43 14.18 5.04
N LEU A 253 5.17 12.87 5.08
CA LEU A 253 3.97 12.33 5.73
C LEU A 253 3.93 12.59 7.24
N LYS A 254 5.07 12.60 7.93
CA LYS A 254 5.15 13.00 9.35
C LYS A 254 4.74 14.46 9.56
N GLN A 255 5.15 15.35 8.65
CA GLN A 255 4.86 16.78 8.77
C GLN A 255 3.38 17.13 8.54
N ILE A 256 2.70 16.38 7.67
CA ILE A 256 1.30 16.64 7.31
C ILE A 256 0.29 15.83 8.13
N GLY A 257 0.75 14.75 8.75
CA GLY A 257 -0.13 13.82 9.47
C GLY A 257 -0.44 14.31 10.88
N LYS A 258 -1.70 14.10 11.31
CA LYS A 258 -2.09 14.21 12.72
C LYS A 258 -1.70 12.96 13.51
N GLY A 259 -0.53 12.40 13.22
CA GLY A 259 -0.03 11.13 13.72
C GLY A 259 0.81 10.42 12.64
N ARG A 260 1.21 9.17 12.90
CA ARG A 260 1.98 8.38 11.93
C ARG A 260 1.05 7.87 10.83
N VAL A 261 1.25 8.33 9.61
CA VAL A 261 0.58 7.77 8.42
C VAL A 261 1.15 6.37 8.14
N TYR A 262 0.27 5.40 8.02
CA TYR A 262 0.62 4.01 7.74
C TYR A 262 1.04 3.86 6.28
N VAL A 263 2.22 3.29 6.04
CA VAL A 263 2.74 3.03 4.70
C VAL A 263 2.80 1.53 4.46
N SER A 264 1.94 1.08 3.57
CA SER A 264 1.92 -0.28 3.04
C SER A 264 2.73 -0.33 1.75
N LEU A 265 3.32 -1.48 1.45
CA LEU A 265 3.96 -1.75 0.16
C LEU A 265 3.41 -3.06 -0.41
N SER A 266 3.02 -3.04 -1.68
CA SER A 266 2.57 -4.23 -2.43
C SER A 266 3.61 -4.62 -3.49
N PRO A 267 4.72 -5.27 -3.11
CA PRO A 267 5.77 -5.63 -4.03
C PRO A 267 5.54 -7.00 -4.66
N GLY A 268 6.25 -7.28 -5.74
CA GLY A 268 6.48 -8.66 -6.18
C GLY A 268 7.37 -9.45 -5.20
N PRO A 269 7.58 -10.77 -5.48
CA PRO A 269 8.50 -11.59 -4.70
C PRO A 269 9.89 -10.95 -4.60
N PHE A 270 10.54 -11.04 -3.42
CA PHE A 270 11.74 -10.25 -3.11
C PHE A 270 12.84 -10.33 -4.17
N ARG A 271 13.20 -11.55 -4.59
CA ARG A 271 14.27 -11.73 -5.56
C ARG A 271 14.00 -11.02 -6.88
N PHE A 272 12.75 -11.02 -7.34
CA PHE A 272 12.33 -10.32 -8.54
C PHE A 272 12.37 -8.80 -8.31
N ALA A 273 11.73 -8.32 -7.27
CA ALA A 273 11.67 -6.89 -6.92
C ALA A 273 13.08 -6.29 -6.74
N TYR A 274 13.96 -6.99 -6.03
CA TYR A 274 15.32 -6.55 -5.76
C TYR A 274 16.19 -6.47 -7.01
N ASN A 275 16.11 -7.47 -7.91
CA ASN A 275 16.98 -7.54 -9.07
C ASN A 275 16.46 -6.78 -10.30
N ASN A 276 15.13 -6.73 -10.50
CA ASN A 276 14.55 -6.16 -11.71
C ASN A 276 13.96 -4.77 -11.50
N TRP A 277 13.36 -4.53 -10.32
CA TRP A 277 12.73 -3.26 -9.96
C TRP A 277 13.55 -2.41 -9.01
N LEU A 278 14.71 -2.89 -8.60
CA LEU A 278 15.60 -2.26 -7.62
C LEU A 278 14.88 -1.84 -6.31
N GLN A 279 13.80 -2.54 -5.97
CA GLN A 279 13.08 -2.40 -4.71
C GLN A 279 13.77 -3.23 -3.62
N ASP A 280 14.41 -2.57 -2.67
CA ASP A 280 15.03 -3.22 -1.52
C ASP A 280 14.08 -3.21 -0.32
N TRP A 281 12.95 -3.89 -0.46
CA TRP A 281 11.91 -3.85 0.55
C TRP A 281 12.30 -4.56 1.87
N GLU A 282 13.32 -5.46 1.87
CA GLU A 282 13.88 -5.99 3.12
C GLU A 282 14.47 -4.86 3.97
N ILE A 283 15.30 -3.99 3.37
CA ILE A 283 15.89 -2.86 4.08
C ILE A 283 14.83 -1.84 4.49
N TRP A 284 13.83 -1.60 3.66
CA TRP A 284 12.72 -0.69 4.00
C TRP A 284 11.89 -1.20 5.18
N ALA A 285 11.64 -2.52 5.23
CA ALA A 285 10.97 -3.16 6.35
C ALA A 285 11.82 -3.10 7.63
N LEU A 286 13.07 -3.52 7.55
CA LEU A 286 14.00 -3.50 8.68
C LEU A 286 14.20 -2.08 9.25
N GLY A 287 14.27 -1.07 8.38
CA GLY A 287 14.42 0.34 8.73
C GLY A 287 13.13 1.01 9.22
N GLY A 288 12.00 0.29 9.31
CA GLY A 288 10.70 0.85 9.72
C GLY A 288 10.16 1.92 8.77
N GLN A 289 10.54 1.87 7.50
CA GLN A 289 10.06 2.79 6.47
C GLN A 289 8.71 2.37 5.89
N ILE A 290 8.35 1.12 6.07
CA ILE A 290 7.03 0.55 5.74
C ILE A 290 6.48 -0.18 6.97
N GLU A 291 5.18 -0.12 7.16
CA GLU A 291 4.47 -0.78 8.26
C GLU A 291 3.80 -2.08 7.84
N GLU A 292 3.72 -2.38 6.54
CA GLU A 292 3.05 -3.56 6.00
C GLU A 292 3.67 -3.99 4.68
N LEU A 293 3.75 -5.28 4.46
CA LEU A 293 4.05 -5.90 3.18
C LEU A 293 2.85 -6.70 2.68
N VAL A 294 2.34 -6.36 1.50
CA VAL A 294 1.31 -7.12 0.79
C VAL A 294 1.94 -7.78 -0.42
N VAL A 295 2.61 -8.91 -0.25
CA VAL A 295 3.37 -9.53 -1.33
C VAL A 295 2.47 -10.20 -2.35
N GLN A 296 2.59 -9.79 -3.61
CA GLN A 296 1.79 -10.30 -4.73
C GLN A 296 2.21 -11.74 -5.06
N ASN A 297 1.36 -12.71 -4.73
CA ASN A 297 1.53 -14.11 -5.08
C ASN A 297 0.38 -14.58 -5.99
N TYR A 298 0.56 -14.37 -7.27
CA TYR A 298 -0.45 -14.69 -8.28
C TYR A 298 -0.20 -16.05 -8.96
N ALA A 299 0.56 -16.94 -8.30
CA ALA A 299 0.79 -18.29 -8.80
C ALA A 299 -0.54 -19.05 -9.03
N TYR A 300 -0.66 -19.70 -10.18
CA TYR A 300 -1.89 -20.39 -10.58
C TYR A 300 -2.07 -21.74 -9.86
N SER A 301 -0.98 -22.47 -9.63
CA SER A 301 -1.01 -23.76 -8.96
C SER A 301 -0.81 -23.62 -7.46
N LEU A 302 -1.45 -24.48 -6.67
CA LEU A 302 -1.27 -24.51 -5.22
C LEU A 302 0.18 -24.84 -4.82
N PRO A 303 0.89 -25.79 -5.44
CA PRO A 303 2.30 -26.02 -5.10
C PRO A 303 3.21 -24.82 -5.37
N GLY A 304 3.02 -24.11 -6.48
CA GLY A 304 3.74 -22.88 -6.80
C GLY A 304 3.44 -21.79 -5.78
N PHE A 305 2.17 -21.61 -5.47
CA PHE A 305 1.71 -20.64 -4.47
C PHE A 305 2.32 -20.91 -3.08
N THR A 306 2.28 -22.15 -2.61
CA THR A 306 2.81 -22.55 -1.28
C THR A 306 4.32 -22.34 -1.21
N ARG A 307 5.07 -22.73 -2.26
CA ARG A 307 6.52 -22.49 -2.31
C ARG A 307 6.86 -21.00 -2.16
N ASP A 308 6.08 -20.13 -2.78
CA ASP A 308 6.34 -18.69 -2.73
C ASP A 308 5.99 -18.07 -1.36
N LEU A 309 5.15 -18.72 -0.54
CA LEU A 309 4.90 -18.32 0.86
C LEU A 309 6.10 -18.59 1.78
N ASP A 310 6.94 -19.54 1.45
CA ASP A 310 8.05 -19.97 2.30
C ASP A 310 9.39 -19.28 1.96
N GLN A 311 9.35 -18.18 1.21
CA GLN A 311 10.52 -17.38 0.88
C GLN A 311 11.23 -16.85 2.15
N PRO A 312 12.58 -16.90 2.21
CA PRO A 312 13.34 -16.39 3.35
C PRO A 312 13.01 -14.93 3.72
N ALA A 313 12.80 -14.08 2.71
CA ALA A 313 12.49 -12.67 2.90
C ALA A 313 11.18 -12.45 3.68
N LEU A 314 10.13 -13.24 3.41
CA LEU A 314 8.87 -13.16 4.16
C LEU A 314 9.04 -13.60 5.62
N ARG A 315 9.81 -14.65 5.86
CA ARG A 315 10.13 -15.09 7.23
C ARG A 315 10.89 -14.01 7.99
N LYS A 316 11.89 -13.39 7.38
CA LYS A 316 12.64 -12.27 7.98
C LYS A 316 11.73 -11.09 8.32
N ALA A 317 10.91 -10.61 7.37
CA ALA A 317 9.99 -9.48 7.62
C ALA A 317 9.11 -9.74 8.85
N ARG A 318 8.58 -10.95 8.99
CA ARG A 318 7.78 -11.34 10.16
C ARG A 318 8.59 -11.37 11.45
N THR A 319 9.85 -11.80 11.43
CA THR A 319 10.72 -11.74 12.63
C THR A 319 11.02 -10.31 13.07
N TRP A 320 10.91 -9.34 12.17
CA TRP A 320 11.03 -7.90 12.48
C TRP A 320 9.71 -7.29 12.95
N GLY A 321 8.65 -8.10 13.08
CA GLY A 321 7.33 -7.62 13.52
C GLY A 321 6.55 -6.86 12.44
N ILE A 322 6.95 -6.95 11.17
CA ILE A 322 6.21 -6.36 10.05
C ILE A 322 5.03 -7.28 9.70
N PRO A 323 3.79 -6.77 9.70
CA PRO A 323 2.65 -7.46 9.15
C PRO A 323 2.92 -7.87 7.70
N VAL A 324 2.75 -9.14 7.40
CA VAL A 324 2.90 -9.70 6.05
C VAL A 324 1.57 -10.26 5.62
N GLU A 325 1.06 -9.71 4.54
CA GLU A 325 -0.17 -10.11 3.89
C GLU A 325 0.16 -10.68 2.50
N ILE A 326 -0.69 -11.54 1.99
CA ILE A 326 -0.47 -12.16 0.67
C ILE A 326 -1.56 -11.73 -0.30
N GLY A 327 -1.12 -11.13 -1.40
CA GLY A 327 -1.97 -10.82 -2.53
C GLY A 327 -2.36 -12.09 -3.30
N ILE A 328 -3.66 -12.39 -3.38
CA ILE A 328 -4.18 -13.57 -4.07
C ILE A 328 -5.03 -13.14 -5.26
N LEU A 329 -4.76 -13.71 -6.44
CA LEU A 329 -5.58 -13.49 -7.61
C LEU A 329 -6.94 -14.17 -7.46
N ALA A 330 -8.01 -13.38 -7.33
CA ALA A 330 -9.39 -13.87 -7.29
C ALA A 330 -9.99 -14.07 -8.70
N GLY A 331 -9.53 -13.27 -9.66
CA GLY A 331 -9.90 -13.34 -11.08
C GLY A 331 -9.46 -12.08 -11.82
N PHE A 332 -8.97 -12.23 -13.05
CA PHE A 332 -8.51 -11.14 -13.90
C PHE A 332 -8.49 -11.54 -15.38
N GLY A 333 -9.06 -10.72 -16.25
CA GLY A 333 -8.88 -10.81 -17.69
C GLY A 333 -9.20 -12.19 -18.30
N GLY A 334 -10.31 -12.82 -17.91
CA GLY A 334 -10.68 -14.17 -18.38
C GLY A 334 -10.01 -15.32 -17.62
N ARG A 335 -9.13 -15.01 -16.68
CA ARG A 335 -8.52 -15.99 -15.76
C ARG A 335 -9.22 -15.90 -14.41
N THR A 336 -9.93 -16.96 -14.05
CA THR A 336 -10.70 -17.04 -12.80
C THR A 336 -10.08 -18.03 -11.84
N THR A 337 -10.21 -17.77 -10.54
CA THR A 337 -9.82 -18.72 -9.49
C THR A 337 -11.09 -19.24 -8.85
N SER A 338 -11.30 -20.57 -8.87
CA SER A 338 -12.47 -21.22 -8.26
C SER A 338 -12.47 -21.05 -6.74
N MET A 339 -13.65 -21.11 -6.12
CA MET A 339 -13.80 -21.04 -4.66
C MET A 339 -13.03 -22.13 -3.91
N PRO A 340 -12.98 -23.40 -4.35
CA PRO A 340 -12.11 -24.41 -3.72
C PRO A 340 -10.64 -23.99 -3.72
N MET A 341 -10.10 -23.56 -4.87
CA MET A 341 -8.70 -23.10 -4.95
C MET A 341 -8.44 -21.86 -4.08
N LEU A 342 -9.37 -20.90 -4.01
CA LEU A 342 -9.25 -19.75 -3.12
C LEU A 342 -9.21 -20.19 -1.65
N ARG A 343 -10.07 -21.14 -1.25
CA ARG A 343 -10.08 -21.68 0.10
C ARG A 343 -8.73 -22.30 0.46
N ASP A 344 -8.20 -23.16 -0.42
CA ASP A 344 -6.93 -23.83 -0.19
C ASP A 344 -5.78 -22.84 -0.05
N LYS A 345 -5.71 -21.83 -0.94
CA LYS A 345 -4.70 -20.76 -0.87
C LYS A 345 -4.82 -19.95 0.42
N VAL A 346 -6.04 -19.53 0.80
CA VAL A 346 -6.29 -18.76 2.01
C VAL A 346 -5.92 -19.57 3.26
N GLN A 347 -6.21 -20.85 3.27
CA GLN A 347 -5.81 -21.74 4.37
C GLN A 347 -4.29 -21.77 4.52
N GLN A 348 -3.54 -21.96 3.41
CA GLN A 348 -2.07 -21.93 3.43
C GLN A 348 -1.49 -20.62 3.98
N VAL A 349 -2.13 -19.48 3.67
CA VAL A 349 -1.73 -18.18 4.19
C VAL A 349 -2.01 -18.06 5.69
N LYS A 350 -3.23 -18.41 6.12
CA LYS A 350 -3.67 -18.34 7.52
C LYS A 350 -2.87 -19.27 8.44
N GLU A 351 -2.52 -20.47 7.98
CA GLU A 351 -1.66 -21.42 8.71
C GLU A 351 -0.28 -20.84 9.04
N ARG A 352 0.17 -19.88 8.24
CA ARG A 352 1.42 -19.15 8.46
C ARG A 352 1.24 -17.85 9.24
N GLY A 353 0.03 -17.58 9.75
CA GLY A 353 -0.29 -16.36 10.52
C GLY A 353 -0.19 -15.07 9.68
N MET A 354 -0.47 -15.16 8.38
CA MET A 354 -0.49 -14.01 7.47
C MET A 354 -1.94 -13.67 7.10
N GLY A 355 -2.18 -12.40 6.70
CA GLY A 355 -3.46 -11.98 6.17
C GLY A 355 -3.56 -12.13 4.66
N VAL A 356 -4.74 -11.86 4.12
CA VAL A 356 -5.07 -12.08 2.71
C VAL A 356 -5.63 -10.83 2.08
N ILE A 357 -5.08 -10.43 0.96
CA ILE A 357 -5.59 -9.33 0.13
C ILE A 357 -5.96 -9.87 -1.24
N TYR A 358 -7.21 -9.70 -1.64
CA TYR A 358 -7.70 -10.26 -2.92
C TYR A 358 -7.49 -9.25 -4.05
N PHE A 359 -6.85 -9.69 -5.11
CA PHE A 359 -6.78 -8.97 -6.37
C PHE A 359 -7.85 -9.53 -7.31
N TYR A 360 -8.86 -8.82 -7.60
CA TYR A 360 -9.38 -7.56 -7.13
C TYR A 360 -10.92 -7.63 -7.07
N TRP A 361 -11.65 -6.57 -6.76
CA TRP A 361 -13.09 -6.58 -6.51
C TRP A 361 -13.90 -7.27 -7.62
N GLU A 362 -13.57 -7.02 -8.90
CA GLU A 362 -14.25 -7.65 -10.05
C GLU A 362 -14.04 -9.17 -10.12
N GLY A 363 -12.99 -9.68 -9.52
CA GLY A 363 -12.71 -11.11 -9.42
C GLY A 363 -13.41 -11.78 -8.24
N LEU A 364 -13.99 -11.03 -7.29
CA LEU A 364 -14.71 -11.63 -6.16
C LEU A 364 -16.02 -12.24 -6.62
N TRP A 365 -16.95 -11.41 -7.07
CA TRP A 365 -18.29 -11.78 -7.56
C TRP A 365 -18.77 -10.88 -8.71
N GLY A 366 -17.87 -10.13 -9.34
CA GLY A 366 -18.08 -9.31 -10.52
C GLY A 366 -17.87 -10.05 -11.82
N GLN A 367 -17.55 -9.30 -12.87
CA GLN A 367 -17.44 -9.84 -14.25
C GLN A 367 -16.29 -10.83 -14.47
N TYR A 368 -15.26 -10.84 -13.60
CA TYR A 368 -14.13 -11.77 -13.66
C TYR A 368 -14.18 -12.83 -12.57
N SER A 369 -15.34 -13.00 -11.93
CA SER A 369 -15.54 -14.04 -10.93
C SER A 369 -15.58 -15.43 -11.58
N GLY A 370 -15.36 -16.47 -10.77
CA GLY A 370 -15.42 -17.86 -11.24
C GLY A 370 -16.83 -18.31 -11.67
N PRO A 371 -16.94 -19.51 -12.19
CA PRO A 371 -18.18 -20.04 -12.78
C PRO A 371 -19.29 -20.29 -11.74
N GLU A 372 -18.97 -20.26 -10.46
CA GLU A 372 -19.94 -20.52 -9.38
C GLU A 372 -21.06 -19.47 -9.29
N GLY A 373 -20.84 -18.32 -9.88
CA GLY A 373 -21.77 -17.20 -9.90
C GLY A 373 -21.72 -16.33 -8.62
N PRO A 374 -22.25 -15.10 -8.69
CA PRO A 374 -22.05 -14.08 -7.66
C PRO A 374 -22.58 -14.47 -6.26
N GLN A 375 -23.71 -15.17 -6.18
CA GLN A 375 -24.33 -15.55 -4.91
C GLN A 375 -23.50 -16.57 -4.15
N LEU A 376 -23.07 -17.64 -4.81
CA LEU A 376 -22.23 -18.69 -4.19
C LEU A 376 -20.87 -18.12 -3.81
N ARG A 377 -20.31 -17.23 -4.61
CA ARG A 377 -19.04 -16.60 -4.31
C ARG A 377 -19.15 -15.68 -3.10
N ARG A 378 -20.20 -14.85 -2.96
CA ARG A 378 -20.42 -14.05 -1.72
C ARG A 378 -20.54 -14.94 -0.49
N ALA A 379 -21.26 -16.06 -0.57
CA ALA A 379 -21.36 -17.02 0.53
C ALA A 379 -19.99 -17.65 0.84
N GLY A 380 -19.24 -18.04 -0.19
CA GLY A 380 -17.90 -18.60 -0.04
C GLY A 380 -16.92 -17.64 0.61
N PHE A 381 -16.90 -16.36 0.21
CA PHE A 381 -16.03 -15.35 0.83
C PHE A 381 -16.39 -15.11 2.30
N ARG A 382 -17.69 -15.10 2.69
CA ARG A 382 -18.08 -15.04 4.10
C ARG A 382 -17.50 -16.19 4.92
N GLN A 383 -17.49 -17.40 4.37
CA GLN A 383 -16.92 -18.58 5.05
C GLN A 383 -15.41 -18.46 5.19
N ILE A 384 -14.68 -18.21 4.09
CA ILE A 384 -13.22 -18.18 4.14
C ILE A 384 -12.67 -16.97 4.91
N ASN A 385 -13.44 -15.87 5.01
CA ASN A 385 -13.09 -14.72 5.83
C ASN A 385 -13.48 -14.86 7.31
N GLY A 386 -14.17 -15.92 7.69
CA GLY A 386 -14.43 -16.25 9.09
C GLY A 386 -15.78 -15.77 9.66
N LEU A 387 -16.71 -15.31 8.80
CA LEU A 387 -18.07 -14.91 9.23
C LEU A 387 -19.12 -16.05 9.17
N GLY A 388 -18.74 -17.23 8.70
CA GLY A 388 -19.62 -18.41 8.68
C GLY A 388 -19.43 -19.25 9.91
N GLY A 389 -20.40 -19.28 10.83
CA GLY A 389 -20.47 -20.31 11.86
C GLY A 389 -20.57 -21.70 11.21
N ALA A 390 -19.77 -22.66 11.72
CA ALA A 390 -19.55 -24.02 11.25
C ALA A 390 -18.59 -24.15 10.05
N VAL A 391 -17.45 -24.73 10.34
CA VAL A 391 -16.52 -25.28 9.34
C VAL A 391 -17.26 -26.37 8.57
N ILE A 392 -17.68 -26.07 7.33
CA ILE A 392 -18.11 -27.15 6.43
C ILE A 392 -16.84 -27.88 6.03
N GLY A 393 -16.74 -29.14 6.45
CA GLY A 393 -15.63 -30.02 6.12
C GLY A 393 -15.42 -30.15 4.61
N PRO A 394 -14.26 -30.65 4.16
CA PRO A 394 -13.99 -30.88 2.74
C PRO A 394 -14.95 -31.97 2.22
N GLY A 395 -16.03 -31.56 1.57
CA GLY A 395 -17.02 -32.48 0.98
C GLY A 395 -18.46 -31.95 0.85
N GLU A 396 -18.85 -30.90 1.58
CA GLU A 396 -20.23 -30.40 1.56
C GLU A 396 -20.39 -29.05 0.86
N LEU A 397 -20.14 -29.01 -0.44
CA LEU A 397 -20.77 -28.03 -1.31
C LEU A 397 -22.08 -28.62 -1.85
N PRO A 398 -23.18 -27.85 -1.93
CA PRO A 398 -24.37 -28.32 -2.64
C PRO A 398 -23.96 -28.75 -4.05
N ARG A 399 -24.26 -29.99 -4.41
CA ARG A 399 -24.07 -30.48 -5.77
C ARG A 399 -24.91 -29.61 -6.70
N LEU A 400 -24.28 -29.03 -7.71
CA LEU A 400 -24.97 -28.32 -8.79
C LEU A 400 -26.01 -29.29 -9.39
N PRO A 401 -27.24 -28.86 -9.66
CA PRO A 401 -28.16 -29.65 -10.47
C PRO A 401 -27.53 -29.87 -11.84
N ARG A 402 -27.59 -31.09 -12.33
CA ARG A 402 -27.11 -31.52 -13.68
C ARG A 402 -27.88 -30.82 -14.79
#